data_755aa8f960faf527d012e31c891bac71
#
_entry.id   755aa8f960faf527d012e31c891bac71
#
_cell.length_a   1.000
_cell.length_b   1.000
_cell.length_c   1.000
_cell.angle_alpha   90.00
_cell.angle_beta   90.00
_cell.angle_gamma   90.00
#
_symmetry.space_group_name_H-M   'P 1'
#
loop_
_entity.id
_entity.type
_entity.pdbx_description
1 polymer ?
#
loop_
_entity_poly.entity_id
_entity_poly.type
_entity_poly.pdbx_seq_one_letter_code
_entity_poly.pdbx_strand_id
1 'polypeptide(L)'
;MALSLRTLFGSGPAKGREEDDAEFDEPTTQVKMGKQQPGYDPLAAVSIMEQMRSANPEMRQPGRLWIIGHLPIVRQFQVLGVLLVVFILLALVMLFLNTRVSSQATASGTTATEMQMLSQRLARGTSLAVQGNVPAFAGVKDSRDRFRADLDALTQGGNIKGVNIDVTSNDALRALLKDVTDRWTVVEQKATDVVDNQPSLVTLSTGLDTINKGNNELLELAQQASAQIAAGGGTLREVDFTNQLAVLSQRIAKNANSLVSSDEIDPEVAFLLGKDAGTFRDILNGLLKGSETLRLAGVRAEDGRATLTELQKKFASYQDGVNAILQNMSRLVIAKRAARVWRRPAATCSEEWR
;
A
#
# COMPACT_ATOMS: atom_id res chain seq x y z
N MET A 1 0.27 11.14 2.04
CA MET A 1 -0.89 11.59 2.83
C MET A 1 -1.54 10.35 3.39
N ALA A 2 -1.45 10.19 4.70
CA ALA A 2 -2.03 9.07 5.42
C ALA A 2 -3.50 9.40 5.68
N LEU A 3 -4.41 8.67 5.04
CA LEU A 3 -5.83 8.74 5.34
C LEU A 3 -6.08 7.92 6.61
N SER A 4 -6.41 8.65 7.67
CA SER A 4 -6.75 8.13 8.99
C SER A 4 -8.12 7.43 8.94
N LEU A 5 -8.13 6.12 9.14
CA LEU A 5 -9.31 5.27 9.30
C LEU A 5 -10.10 5.53 10.62
N ARG A 6 -9.92 6.70 11.23
CA ARG A 6 -10.56 7.04 12.52
C ARG A 6 -12.04 7.41 12.42
N THR A 7 -12.59 7.53 11.23
CA THR A 7 -13.99 7.97 11.02
C THR A 7 -15.00 6.85 10.81
N LEU A 8 -14.57 5.58 10.80
CA LEU A 8 -15.49 4.44 10.58
C LEU A 8 -15.97 3.77 11.87
N PHE A 9 -15.42 4.14 13.04
CA PHE A 9 -15.95 3.69 14.33
C PHE A 9 -16.15 4.93 15.20
N GLY A 10 -17.42 5.32 15.35
CA GLY A 10 -17.83 6.42 16.20
C GLY A 10 -17.33 6.24 17.62
N SER A 11 -16.29 6.95 18.01
CA SER A 11 -15.94 7.16 19.40
C SER A 11 -16.75 8.33 19.93
N GLY A 12 -17.69 8.04 20.83
CA GLY A 12 -18.36 9.03 21.66
C GLY A 12 -17.35 9.85 22.47
N PRO A 13 -17.68 11.07 22.85
CA PRO A 13 -16.74 11.95 23.51
C PRO A 13 -16.36 11.42 24.88
N ALA A 14 -15.10 11.20 25.12
CA ALA A 14 -14.54 10.97 26.45
C ALA A 14 -14.66 12.28 27.22
N LYS A 15 -15.59 12.33 28.17
CA LYS A 15 -15.67 13.35 29.22
C LYS A 15 -14.45 13.22 30.10
N GLY A 16 -13.66 14.28 30.16
CA GLY A 16 -12.53 14.39 31.08
C GLY A 16 -13.01 14.17 32.51
N ARG A 17 -12.31 13.33 33.22
CA ARG A 17 -12.46 13.14 34.65
C ARG A 17 -11.30 13.87 35.28
N GLU A 18 -11.61 15.00 35.87
CA GLU A 18 -10.75 15.69 36.84
C GLU A 18 -10.47 14.73 37.98
N GLU A 19 -9.20 14.62 38.36
CA GLU A 19 -8.74 14.00 39.58
C GLU A 19 -9.18 14.91 40.73
N ASP A 20 -10.24 14.51 41.47
CA ASP A 20 -10.52 15.02 42.77
C ASP A 20 -9.91 14.05 43.78
N ASP A 21 -8.88 14.53 44.47
CA ASP A 21 -8.34 13.94 45.68
C ASP A 21 -9.42 13.88 46.76
N ALA A 22 -10.09 12.76 46.90
CA ALA A 22 -10.99 12.51 48.02
C ALA A 22 -10.22 11.85 49.16
N GLU A 23 -9.87 12.70 50.11
CA GLU A 23 -9.42 12.40 51.44
C GLU A 23 -10.37 11.37 52.14
N PHE A 24 -9.80 10.27 52.65
CA PHE A 24 -10.51 9.20 53.32
C PHE A 24 -10.86 9.67 54.74
N ASP A 25 -12.09 10.18 54.94
CA ASP A 25 -12.65 10.43 56.26
C ASP A 25 -13.24 9.14 56.86
N GLU A 26 -12.59 8.63 57.89
CA GLU A 26 -13.13 7.55 58.72
C GLU A 26 -14.31 8.08 59.53
N PRO A 27 -15.48 7.41 59.54
CA PRO A 27 -16.56 7.80 60.46
C PRO A 27 -16.24 7.30 61.86
N THR A 28 -15.71 8.16 62.69
CA THR A 28 -15.66 7.95 64.16
C THR A 28 -17.08 7.97 64.72
N THR A 29 -17.60 6.79 64.97
CA THR A 29 -18.84 6.60 65.73
C THR A 29 -18.59 6.96 67.19
N GLN A 30 -18.92 8.15 67.59
CA GLN A 30 -18.99 8.51 69.02
C GLN A 30 -20.19 7.87 69.64
N VAL A 31 -19.95 6.82 70.44
CA VAL A 31 -20.93 6.29 71.33
C VAL A 31 -21.08 7.24 72.55
N LYS A 32 -22.18 7.94 72.60
CA LYS A 32 -22.60 8.67 73.83
C LYS A 32 -22.98 7.69 74.93
N MET A 33 -22.13 7.55 75.95
CA MET A 33 -22.47 6.91 77.19
C MET A 33 -23.51 7.73 77.92
N GLY A 34 -24.73 7.28 77.89
CA GLY A 34 -25.76 7.69 78.86
C GLY A 34 -25.74 6.75 80.07
N LYS A 35 -25.39 7.27 81.24
CA LYS A 35 -25.53 6.59 82.52
C LYS A 35 -27.01 6.37 82.80
N GLN A 36 -27.37 5.12 82.99
CA GLN A 36 -28.32 4.71 84.06
C GLN A 36 -28.33 3.21 84.22
N GLN A 37 -27.89 2.79 85.38
CA GLN A 37 -28.24 1.45 85.87
C GLN A 37 -29.70 1.44 86.31
N PRO A 38 -30.40 0.40 86.03
CA PRO A 38 -31.24 -0.21 87.12
C PRO A 38 -31.08 -1.74 87.17
N GLY A 39 -31.09 -2.19 88.29
CA GLY A 39 -31.55 -3.37 88.95
C GLY A 39 -31.65 -4.64 88.09
N TYR A 40 -30.81 -5.61 88.51
CA TYR A 40 -30.89 -7.00 88.08
C TYR A 40 -32.23 -7.59 88.59
N ASP A 41 -33.19 -7.72 87.66
CA ASP A 41 -34.45 -8.41 87.94
C ASP A 41 -34.39 -9.81 87.33
N PRO A 42 -34.28 -10.85 88.17
CA PRO A 42 -34.15 -12.27 87.78
C PRO A 42 -35.39 -12.80 87.04
N LEU A 43 -36.50 -12.06 87.02
CA LEU A 43 -37.73 -12.46 86.34
C LEU A 43 -37.73 -12.00 84.80
N ALA A 44 -36.84 -11.11 84.45
CA ALA A 44 -36.72 -10.68 83.07
C ALA A 44 -36.09 -11.75 82.10
N ALA A 45 -35.26 -12.63 82.67
CA ALA A 45 -34.66 -13.74 81.96
C ALA A 45 -35.66 -14.80 81.47
N VAL A 46 -36.73 -14.97 82.20
CA VAL A 46 -37.81 -15.93 81.87
C VAL A 46 -38.69 -15.38 80.74
N SER A 47 -38.90 -14.07 80.73
CA SER A 47 -39.69 -13.41 79.72
C SER A 47 -39.05 -13.46 78.34
N ILE A 48 -37.69 -13.40 78.23
CA ILE A 48 -36.97 -13.49 76.98
C ILE A 48 -37.04 -14.89 76.35
N MET A 49 -37.01 -15.95 77.24
CA MET A 49 -37.16 -17.32 76.74
C MET A 49 -38.57 -17.62 76.26
N GLU A 50 -39.59 -16.99 76.90
CA GLU A 50 -40.98 -17.13 76.48
C GLU A 50 -41.31 -16.34 75.21
N GLN A 51 -40.67 -15.18 74.99
CA GLN A 51 -40.73 -14.44 73.76
C GLN A 51 -39.99 -15.15 72.61
N MET A 52 -38.91 -15.88 72.89
CA MET A 52 -38.27 -16.69 71.82
C MET A 52 -39.08 -17.96 71.49
N ARG A 53 -39.94 -18.41 72.43
CA ARG A 53 -40.79 -19.58 72.20
C ARG A 53 -42.09 -19.21 71.45
N SER A 54 -42.53 -17.96 71.51
CA SER A 54 -43.73 -17.46 70.85
C SER A 54 -43.40 -16.82 69.52
N ALA A 55 -42.10 -16.60 69.13
CA ALA A 55 -41.70 -16.36 67.80
C ALA A 55 -41.84 -17.65 66.99
N ASN A 56 -43.09 -17.95 66.68
CA ASN A 56 -43.45 -18.96 65.72
C ASN A 56 -42.74 -18.57 64.45
N PRO A 57 -41.74 -19.29 63.90
CA PRO A 57 -41.32 -19.09 62.63
C PRO A 57 -42.53 -19.47 61.76
N GLU A 58 -43.27 -18.47 61.30
CA GLU A 58 -44.05 -18.69 60.10
C GLU A 58 -43.05 -19.31 59.10
N MET A 59 -43.15 -20.64 58.97
CA MET A 59 -42.50 -21.33 57.87
C MET A 59 -42.96 -20.60 56.63
N ARG A 60 -42.13 -19.66 56.14
CA ARG A 60 -42.24 -19.20 54.80
C ARG A 60 -42.28 -20.45 53.95
N GLN A 61 -43.46 -20.83 53.52
CA GLN A 61 -43.65 -21.92 52.60
C GLN A 61 -42.68 -21.61 51.46
N PRO A 62 -41.73 -22.50 51.14
CA PRO A 62 -40.82 -22.28 50.06
C PRO A 62 -41.69 -21.99 48.85
N GLY A 63 -41.48 -20.82 48.22
CA GLY A 63 -42.32 -20.33 47.15
C GLY A 63 -42.47 -21.45 46.12
N ARG A 64 -43.68 -22.00 46.03
CA ARG A 64 -44.01 -23.04 45.04
C ARG A 64 -43.74 -22.43 43.70
N LEU A 65 -42.69 -22.86 43.03
CA LEU A 65 -42.43 -22.54 41.63
C LEU A 65 -43.68 -22.93 40.84
N TRP A 66 -44.34 -21.96 40.22
CA TRP A 66 -45.67 -22.08 39.59
C TRP A 66 -45.76 -23.25 38.60
N ILE A 67 -44.66 -23.64 37.95
CA ILE A 67 -44.63 -24.70 36.93
C ILE A 67 -44.23 -26.07 37.47
N ILE A 68 -43.38 -26.16 38.50
CA ILE A 68 -42.74 -27.41 38.97
C ILE A 68 -43.21 -27.82 40.39
N GLY A 69 -44.01 -26.97 41.06
CA GLY A 69 -44.42 -27.16 42.48
C GLY A 69 -45.35 -28.35 42.73
N HIS A 70 -45.82 -29.04 41.75
CA HIS A 70 -46.72 -30.22 41.89
C HIS A 70 -45.99 -31.56 41.85
N LEU A 71 -44.66 -31.55 41.59
CA LEU A 71 -43.90 -32.80 41.50
C LEU A 71 -43.24 -33.14 42.84
N PRO A 72 -43.00 -34.42 43.18
CA PRO A 72 -42.26 -34.83 44.36
C PRO A 72 -40.82 -34.27 44.28
N ILE A 73 -40.25 -33.89 45.40
CA ILE A 73 -38.97 -33.19 45.53
C ILE A 73 -37.86 -33.81 44.67
N VAL A 74 -37.78 -35.14 44.61
CA VAL A 74 -36.79 -35.87 43.81
C VAL A 74 -36.93 -35.56 42.29
N ARG A 75 -38.17 -35.48 41.79
CA ARG A 75 -38.45 -35.15 40.39
C ARG A 75 -38.19 -33.67 40.07
N GLN A 76 -38.41 -32.79 41.09
CA GLN A 76 -38.06 -31.37 40.93
C GLN A 76 -36.54 -31.18 40.71
N PHE A 77 -35.71 -31.89 41.47
CA PHE A 77 -34.24 -31.87 41.27
C PHE A 77 -33.82 -32.47 39.96
N GLN A 78 -34.48 -33.53 39.47
CA GLN A 78 -34.20 -34.11 38.17
C GLN A 78 -34.58 -33.15 37.04
N VAL A 79 -35.74 -32.51 37.08
CA VAL A 79 -36.15 -31.51 36.08
C VAL A 79 -35.25 -30.30 36.10
N LEU A 80 -34.88 -29.80 37.26
CA LEU A 80 -33.94 -28.67 37.39
C LEU A 80 -32.55 -29.03 36.87
N GLY A 81 -32.07 -30.26 37.13
CA GLY A 81 -30.81 -30.79 36.57
C GLY A 81 -30.80 -30.88 35.06
N VAL A 82 -31.90 -31.43 34.48
CA VAL A 82 -32.04 -31.49 33.02
C VAL A 82 -32.10 -30.09 32.43
N LEU A 83 -32.85 -29.17 33.01
CA LEU A 83 -32.96 -27.79 32.53
C LEU A 83 -31.63 -27.06 32.63
N LEU A 84 -30.84 -27.27 33.67
CA LEU A 84 -29.48 -26.75 33.82
C LEU A 84 -28.56 -27.28 32.71
N VAL A 85 -28.60 -28.59 32.43
CA VAL A 85 -27.78 -29.18 31.34
C VAL A 85 -28.19 -28.61 29.98
N VAL A 86 -29.50 -28.48 29.71
CA VAL A 86 -29.99 -27.85 28.48
C VAL A 86 -29.53 -26.40 28.37
N PHE A 87 -29.57 -25.63 29.44
CA PHE A 87 -29.11 -24.25 29.47
C PHE A 87 -27.60 -24.16 29.25
N ILE A 88 -26.79 -25.05 29.83
CA ILE A 88 -25.35 -25.11 29.56
C ILE A 88 -25.08 -25.45 28.11
N LEU A 89 -25.79 -26.41 27.52
CA LEU A 89 -25.64 -26.74 26.08
C LEU A 89 -26.02 -25.57 25.19
N LEU A 90 -27.13 -24.87 25.48
CA LEU A 90 -27.51 -23.66 24.75
C LEU A 90 -26.44 -22.55 24.89
N ALA A 91 -25.90 -22.35 26.07
CA ALA A 91 -24.82 -21.38 26.31
C ALA A 91 -23.55 -21.73 25.52
N LEU A 92 -23.17 -23.01 25.47
CA LEU A 92 -22.04 -23.48 24.67
C LEU A 92 -22.27 -23.31 23.18
N VAL A 93 -23.46 -23.61 22.67
CA VAL A 93 -23.84 -23.37 21.26
C VAL A 93 -23.79 -21.87 20.94
N MET A 94 -24.37 -21.04 21.79
CA MET A 94 -24.30 -19.57 21.62
C MET A 94 -22.86 -19.05 21.64
N LEU A 95 -22.04 -19.55 22.56
CA LEU A 95 -20.63 -19.18 22.62
C LEU A 95 -19.88 -19.59 21.35
N PHE A 96 -20.12 -20.79 20.87
CA PHE A 96 -19.53 -21.32 19.63
C PHE A 96 -19.94 -20.49 18.42
N LEU A 97 -21.23 -20.18 18.26
CA LEU A 97 -21.73 -19.34 17.17
C LEU A 97 -21.16 -17.92 17.24
N ASN A 98 -21.13 -17.31 18.43
CA ASN A 98 -20.58 -15.96 18.60
C ASN A 98 -19.07 -15.91 18.30
N THR A 99 -18.31 -16.92 18.73
CA THR A 99 -16.87 -17.00 18.42
C THR A 99 -16.63 -17.15 16.93
N ARG A 100 -17.47 -17.94 16.23
CA ARG A 100 -17.38 -18.14 14.77
C ARG A 100 -17.65 -16.84 14.01
N VAL A 101 -18.72 -16.12 14.36
CA VAL A 101 -19.05 -14.81 13.75
C VAL A 101 -17.97 -13.78 14.01
N SER A 102 -17.46 -13.70 15.25
CA SER A 102 -16.40 -12.77 15.60
C SER A 102 -15.09 -13.05 14.86
N SER A 103 -14.71 -14.33 14.71
CA SER A 103 -13.50 -14.71 13.96
C SER A 103 -13.61 -14.37 12.46
N GLN A 104 -14.76 -14.57 11.86
CA GLN A 104 -15.02 -14.18 10.46
C GLN A 104 -14.96 -12.67 10.26
N ALA A 105 -15.58 -11.89 11.15
CA ALA A 105 -15.52 -10.42 11.09
C ALA A 105 -14.08 -9.89 11.22
N THR A 106 -13.30 -10.46 12.15
CA THR A 106 -11.89 -10.09 12.33
C THR A 106 -11.06 -10.47 11.09
N ALA A 107 -11.24 -11.68 10.55
CA ALA A 107 -10.54 -12.13 9.36
C ALA A 107 -10.86 -11.24 8.15
N SER A 108 -12.13 -10.90 7.92
CA SER A 108 -12.55 -10.00 6.84
C SER A 108 -11.96 -8.60 7.00
N GLY A 109 -11.93 -8.05 8.21
CA GLY A 109 -11.34 -6.74 8.51
C GLY A 109 -9.82 -6.72 8.30
N THR A 110 -9.11 -7.77 8.73
CA THR A 110 -7.66 -7.89 8.50
C THR A 110 -7.34 -8.04 7.01
N THR A 111 -8.14 -8.80 6.27
CA THR A 111 -7.99 -8.96 4.81
C THR A 111 -8.23 -7.64 4.09
N ALA A 112 -9.24 -6.88 4.45
CA ALA A 112 -9.47 -5.54 3.87
C ALA A 112 -8.28 -4.60 4.12
N THR A 113 -7.67 -4.65 5.32
CA THR A 113 -6.45 -3.88 5.63
C THR A 113 -5.26 -4.36 4.79
N GLU A 114 -5.11 -5.67 4.60
CA GLU A 114 -4.07 -6.24 3.73
C GLU A 114 -4.26 -5.82 2.27
N MET A 115 -5.48 -5.86 1.75
CA MET A 115 -5.81 -5.37 0.39
C MET A 115 -5.46 -3.89 0.23
N GLN A 116 -5.70 -3.04 1.24
CA GLN A 116 -5.29 -1.64 1.22
C GLN A 116 -3.77 -1.50 1.13
N MET A 117 -3.02 -2.29 1.89
CA MET A 117 -1.56 -2.30 1.84
C MET A 117 -1.05 -2.83 0.49
N LEU A 118 -1.66 -3.90 -0.05
CA LEU A 118 -1.32 -4.45 -1.36
C LEU A 118 -1.56 -3.44 -2.48
N SER A 119 -2.66 -2.68 -2.42
CA SER A 119 -2.95 -1.59 -3.35
C SER A 119 -1.86 -0.51 -3.36
N GLN A 120 -1.37 -0.11 -2.17
CA GLN A 120 -0.27 0.86 -2.07
C GLN A 120 1.06 0.28 -2.58
N ARG A 121 1.36 -1.00 -2.28
CA ARG A 121 2.54 -1.70 -2.82
C ARG A 121 2.47 -1.81 -4.33
N LEU A 122 1.30 -2.12 -4.87
CA LEU A 122 1.06 -2.22 -6.31
C LEU A 122 1.28 -0.86 -7.00
N ALA A 123 0.76 0.22 -6.44
CA ALA A 123 0.95 1.58 -6.96
C ALA A 123 2.44 1.97 -7.01
N ARG A 124 3.16 1.75 -5.93
CA ARG A 124 4.61 2.02 -5.85
C ARG A 124 5.40 1.10 -6.77
N GLY A 125 5.11 -0.21 -6.73
CA GLY A 125 5.75 -1.21 -7.57
C GLY A 125 5.58 -0.93 -9.05
N THR A 126 4.38 -0.57 -9.48
CA THR A 126 4.08 -0.19 -10.88
C THR A 126 4.88 1.03 -11.33
N SER A 127 5.01 2.05 -10.48
CA SER A 127 5.82 3.23 -10.79
C SER A 127 7.31 2.89 -11.00
N LEU A 128 7.86 2.01 -10.16
CA LEU A 128 9.24 1.53 -10.30
C LEU A 128 9.42 0.59 -11.51
N ALA A 129 8.44 -0.27 -11.76
CA ALA A 129 8.46 -1.19 -12.89
C ALA A 129 8.47 -0.45 -14.24
N VAL A 130 7.69 0.65 -14.37
CA VAL A 130 7.69 1.49 -15.58
C VAL A 130 9.06 2.14 -15.83
N GLN A 131 9.85 2.36 -14.76
CA GLN A 131 11.23 2.85 -14.86
C GLN A 131 12.24 1.72 -15.18
N GLY A 132 11.78 0.48 -15.37
CA GLY A 132 12.61 -0.68 -15.70
C GLY A 132 13.28 -1.35 -14.52
N ASN A 133 12.85 -1.08 -13.28
CA ASN A 133 13.38 -1.73 -12.09
C ASN A 133 12.95 -3.20 -12.03
N VAL A 134 13.89 -4.12 -12.31
CA VAL A 134 13.61 -5.57 -12.43
C VAL A 134 12.94 -6.17 -11.20
N PRO A 135 13.40 -5.94 -9.95
CA PRO A 135 12.73 -6.46 -8.75
C PRO A 135 11.28 -5.99 -8.59
N ALA A 136 10.94 -4.82 -9.10
CA ALA A 136 9.61 -4.25 -8.96
C ALA A 136 8.54 -5.06 -9.69
N PHE A 137 8.86 -5.70 -10.83
CA PHE A 137 7.91 -6.52 -11.58
C PHE A 137 7.42 -7.73 -10.79
N ALA A 138 8.32 -8.41 -10.08
CA ALA A 138 7.94 -9.52 -9.19
C ALA A 138 7.01 -9.04 -8.07
N GLY A 139 7.29 -7.86 -7.49
CA GLY A 139 6.45 -7.25 -6.46
C GLY A 139 5.07 -6.83 -6.97
N VAL A 140 4.97 -6.33 -8.21
CA VAL A 140 3.71 -6.00 -8.87
C VAL A 140 2.88 -7.26 -9.08
N LYS A 141 3.48 -8.33 -9.63
CA LYS A 141 2.81 -9.61 -9.86
C LYS A 141 2.29 -10.21 -8.54
N ASP A 142 3.15 -10.32 -7.51
CA ASP A 142 2.77 -10.85 -6.20
C ASP A 142 1.62 -10.05 -5.57
N SER A 143 1.71 -8.71 -5.59
CA SER A 143 0.67 -7.87 -5.00
C SER A 143 -0.66 -7.95 -5.76
N ARG A 144 -0.63 -8.04 -7.11
CA ARG A 144 -1.80 -8.23 -7.96
C ARG A 144 -2.48 -9.57 -7.65
N ASP A 145 -1.71 -10.64 -7.65
CA ASP A 145 -2.22 -12.00 -7.51
C ASP A 145 -2.81 -12.23 -6.11
N ARG A 146 -2.17 -11.68 -5.06
CA ARG A 146 -2.71 -11.72 -3.69
C ARG A 146 -3.98 -10.89 -3.53
N PHE A 147 -3.99 -9.66 -4.06
CA PHE A 147 -5.18 -8.83 -3.99
C PHE A 147 -6.38 -9.51 -4.65
N ARG A 148 -6.16 -10.17 -5.80
CA ARG A 148 -7.20 -10.95 -6.48
C ARG A 148 -7.71 -12.10 -5.62
N ALA A 149 -6.80 -12.88 -5.03
CA ALA A 149 -7.14 -13.98 -4.16
C ALA A 149 -7.94 -13.53 -2.92
N ASP A 150 -7.54 -12.43 -2.29
CA ASP A 150 -8.23 -11.84 -1.15
C ASP A 150 -9.64 -11.36 -1.52
N LEU A 151 -9.77 -10.69 -2.66
CA LEU A 151 -11.05 -10.19 -3.18
C LEU A 151 -12.00 -11.35 -3.52
N ASP A 152 -11.50 -12.38 -4.19
CA ASP A 152 -12.28 -13.57 -4.53
C ASP A 152 -12.77 -14.30 -3.27
N ALA A 153 -11.91 -14.41 -2.25
CA ALA A 153 -12.28 -15.02 -0.98
C ALA A 153 -13.33 -14.21 -0.20
N LEU A 154 -13.30 -12.87 -0.28
CA LEU A 154 -14.31 -12.01 0.35
C LEU A 154 -15.65 -12.03 -0.42
N THR A 155 -15.62 -12.21 -1.75
CA THR A 155 -16.82 -12.17 -2.59
C THR A 155 -17.52 -13.52 -2.70
N GLN A 156 -16.76 -14.61 -2.86
CA GLN A 156 -17.25 -15.96 -3.10
C GLN A 156 -17.19 -16.86 -1.87
N GLY A 157 -16.60 -16.37 -0.79
CA GLY A 157 -16.24 -17.18 0.35
C GLY A 157 -14.95 -17.96 0.10
N GLY A 158 -14.31 -18.40 1.18
CA GLY A 158 -13.08 -19.17 1.08
C GLY A 158 -12.30 -19.25 2.37
N ASN A 159 -11.13 -19.88 2.33
CA ASN A 159 -10.25 -19.96 3.49
C ASN A 159 -9.20 -18.86 3.41
N ILE A 160 -9.23 -17.93 4.35
CA ILE A 160 -8.21 -16.90 4.50
C ILE A 160 -7.45 -17.17 5.82
N LYS A 161 -6.16 -17.47 5.70
CA LYS A 161 -5.26 -17.69 6.85
C LYS A 161 -5.80 -18.70 7.88
N GLY A 162 -6.48 -19.76 7.40
CA GLY A 162 -7.05 -20.82 8.26
C GLY A 162 -8.45 -20.50 8.80
N VAL A 163 -9.03 -19.35 8.48
CA VAL A 163 -10.42 -19.02 8.82
C VAL A 163 -11.30 -19.14 7.58
N ASN A 164 -12.37 -19.91 7.66
CA ASN A 164 -13.37 -19.98 6.60
C ASN A 164 -14.26 -18.74 6.68
N ILE A 165 -14.27 -17.98 5.61
CA ILE A 165 -15.16 -16.83 5.41
C ILE A 165 -16.34 -17.31 4.57
N ASP A 166 -17.53 -17.14 5.10
CA ASP A 166 -18.76 -17.43 4.37
C ASP A 166 -19.13 -16.22 3.48
N VAL A 167 -19.83 -16.49 2.38
CA VAL A 167 -20.36 -15.42 1.51
C VAL A 167 -21.25 -14.49 2.34
N THR A 168 -21.00 -13.19 2.25
CA THR A 168 -21.77 -12.23 3.02
C THR A 168 -23.26 -12.24 2.61
N SER A 169 -24.14 -12.27 3.61
CA SER A 169 -25.59 -12.13 3.43
C SER A 169 -26.04 -10.66 3.43
N ASN A 170 -25.16 -9.72 3.78
CA ASN A 170 -25.45 -8.29 3.84
C ASN A 170 -25.43 -7.69 2.42
N ASP A 171 -26.59 -7.23 1.94
CA ASP A 171 -26.73 -6.67 0.59
C ASP A 171 -25.91 -5.40 0.36
N ALA A 172 -25.76 -4.54 1.38
CA ALA A 172 -24.92 -3.35 1.28
C ALA A 172 -23.43 -3.72 1.12
N LEU A 173 -22.94 -4.69 1.89
CA LEU A 173 -21.57 -5.17 1.77
C LEU A 173 -21.33 -5.88 0.43
N ARG A 174 -22.33 -6.64 -0.07
CA ARG A 174 -22.27 -7.28 -1.39
C ARG A 174 -22.17 -6.24 -2.51
N ALA A 175 -22.95 -5.15 -2.43
CA ALA A 175 -22.88 -4.06 -3.39
C ALA A 175 -21.49 -3.37 -3.38
N LEU A 176 -20.90 -3.13 -2.20
CA LEU A 176 -19.55 -2.59 -2.07
C LEU A 176 -18.48 -3.54 -2.65
N LEU A 177 -18.56 -4.83 -2.34
CA LEU A 177 -17.62 -5.83 -2.89
C LEU A 177 -17.72 -5.91 -4.41
N LYS A 178 -18.92 -5.78 -4.97
CA LYS A 178 -19.13 -5.72 -6.41
C LYS A 178 -18.44 -4.48 -7.02
N ASP A 179 -18.63 -3.30 -6.45
CA ASP A 179 -17.98 -2.07 -6.92
C ASP A 179 -16.45 -2.20 -6.87
N VAL A 180 -15.90 -2.74 -5.77
CA VAL A 180 -14.47 -3.03 -5.66
C VAL A 180 -14.01 -4.01 -6.75
N THR A 181 -14.79 -5.07 -7.03
CA THR A 181 -14.46 -6.06 -8.06
C THR A 181 -14.46 -5.43 -9.46
N ASP A 182 -15.45 -4.61 -9.77
CA ASP A 182 -15.57 -3.92 -11.07
C ASP A 182 -14.36 -2.96 -11.27
N ARG A 183 -14.00 -2.21 -10.26
CA ARG A 183 -12.81 -1.31 -10.29
C ARG A 183 -11.52 -2.11 -10.35
N TRP A 184 -11.42 -3.21 -9.59
CA TRP A 184 -10.23 -4.06 -9.57
C TRP A 184 -9.92 -4.67 -10.93
N THR A 185 -10.93 -5.09 -11.68
CA THR A 185 -10.76 -5.67 -13.01
C THR A 185 -9.97 -4.73 -13.94
N VAL A 186 -10.25 -3.43 -13.90
CA VAL A 186 -9.51 -2.42 -14.67
C VAL A 186 -8.08 -2.28 -14.18
N VAL A 187 -7.91 -2.23 -12.87
CA VAL A 187 -6.61 -2.07 -12.21
C VAL A 187 -5.71 -3.28 -12.46
N GLU A 188 -6.25 -4.49 -12.35
CA GLU A 188 -5.56 -5.76 -12.61
C GLU A 188 -5.05 -5.83 -14.04
N GLN A 189 -5.90 -5.45 -15.02
CA GLN A 189 -5.49 -5.40 -16.42
C GLN A 189 -4.31 -4.42 -16.61
N LYS A 190 -4.36 -3.25 -15.96
CA LYS A 190 -3.27 -2.26 -16.04
C LYS A 190 -1.98 -2.74 -15.38
N ALA A 191 -2.07 -3.45 -14.27
CA ALA A 191 -0.90 -4.09 -13.66
C ALA A 191 -0.30 -5.17 -14.57
N THR A 192 -1.16 -5.94 -15.23
CA THR A 192 -0.77 -6.96 -16.21
C THR A 192 -0.10 -6.33 -17.43
N ASP A 193 -0.67 -5.23 -17.97
CA ASP A 193 -0.05 -4.48 -19.08
C ASP A 193 1.39 -4.04 -18.75
N VAL A 194 1.69 -3.67 -17.49
CA VAL A 194 3.05 -3.29 -17.08
C VAL A 194 3.96 -4.50 -16.99
N VAL A 195 3.49 -5.62 -16.39
CA VAL A 195 4.27 -6.84 -16.23
C VAL A 195 4.63 -7.46 -17.60
N ASP A 196 3.68 -7.50 -18.54
CA ASP A 196 3.87 -8.06 -19.88
C ASP A 196 4.86 -7.25 -20.72
N ASN A 197 5.01 -5.97 -20.42
CA ASN A 197 5.99 -5.09 -21.06
C ASN A 197 7.36 -5.08 -20.36
N GLN A 198 7.60 -5.94 -19.36
CA GLN A 198 8.87 -6.03 -18.62
C GLN A 198 10.11 -6.05 -19.53
N PRO A 199 10.23 -6.92 -20.56
CA PRO A 199 11.44 -6.97 -21.37
C PRO A 199 11.75 -5.63 -22.04
N SER A 200 10.73 -4.98 -22.60
CA SER A 200 10.85 -3.68 -23.26
C SER A 200 11.24 -2.56 -22.30
N LEU A 201 10.65 -2.55 -21.09
CA LEU A 201 10.92 -1.52 -20.08
C LEU A 201 12.34 -1.68 -19.50
N VAL A 202 12.81 -2.90 -19.33
CA VAL A 202 14.19 -3.18 -18.88
C VAL A 202 15.19 -2.78 -19.97
N THR A 203 14.94 -3.12 -21.24
CA THR A 203 15.78 -2.70 -22.37
C THR A 203 15.88 -1.18 -22.47
N LEU A 204 14.76 -0.49 -22.29
CA LEU A 204 14.69 0.97 -22.30
C LEU A 204 15.51 1.57 -21.15
N SER A 205 15.36 1.04 -19.94
CA SER A 205 16.13 1.46 -18.75
C SER A 205 17.64 1.25 -18.95
N THR A 206 18.02 0.10 -19.50
CA THR A 206 19.43 -0.20 -19.84
C THR A 206 19.96 0.76 -20.88
N GLY A 207 19.17 1.10 -21.92
CA GLY A 207 19.53 2.09 -22.91
C GLY A 207 19.75 3.48 -22.31
N LEU A 208 18.85 3.90 -21.41
CA LEU A 208 19.00 5.17 -20.69
C LEU A 208 20.26 5.19 -19.81
N ASP A 209 20.55 4.11 -19.10
CA ASP A 209 21.75 3.97 -18.29
C ASP A 209 23.04 4.04 -19.13
N THR A 210 23.03 3.43 -20.31
CA THR A 210 24.14 3.50 -21.29
C THR A 210 24.35 4.94 -21.75
N ILE A 211 23.28 5.68 -22.05
CA ILE A 211 23.35 7.10 -22.44
C ILE A 211 23.92 7.93 -21.27
N ASN A 212 23.40 7.76 -20.06
CA ASN A 212 23.83 8.54 -18.91
C ASN A 212 25.29 8.29 -18.55
N LYS A 213 25.75 7.04 -18.59
CA LYS A 213 27.15 6.67 -18.34
C LYS A 213 28.10 7.18 -19.43
N GLY A 214 27.70 7.07 -20.68
CA GLY A 214 28.52 7.51 -21.81
C GLY A 214 28.56 9.02 -22.05
N ASN A 215 27.59 9.76 -21.51
CA ASN A 215 27.43 11.18 -21.83
C ASN A 215 28.65 12.05 -21.47
N ASN A 216 29.18 11.86 -20.26
CA ASN A 216 30.34 12.63 -19.82
C ASN A 216 31.59 12.30 -20.61
N GLU A 217 31.78 11.03 -20.97
CA GLU A 217 32.92 10.59 -21.78
C GLU A 217 32.85 11.13 -23.20
N LEU A 218 31.67 11.13 -23.82
CA LEU A 218 31.48 11.74 -25.13
C LEU A 218 31.73 13.27 -25.12
N LEU A 219 31.29 13.95 -24.06
CA LEU A 219 31.54 15.38 -23.90
C LEU A 219 33.03 15.66 -23.78
N GLU A 220 33.75 14.91 -22.95
CA GLU A 220 35.19 15.07 -22.73
C GLU A 220 35.99 14.80 -24.00
N LEU A 221 35.71 13.69 -24.70
CA LEU A 221 36.33 13.35 -25.97
C LEU A 221 36.07 14.40 -27.05
N ALA A 222 34.86 14.93 -27.13
CA ALA A 222 34.53 15.98 -28.12
C ALA A 222 35.31 17.27 -27.79
N GLN A 223 35.43 17.68 -26.55
CA GLN A 223 36.21 18.84 -26.12
C GLN A 223 37.71 18.64 -26.37
N GLN A 224 38.24 17.47 -26.07
CA GLN A 224 39.62 17.11 -26.32
C GLN A 224 39.94 17.12 -27.83
N ALA A 225 39.08 16.49 -28.63
CA ALA A 225 39.23 16.53 -30.10
C ALA A 225 39.20 17.95 -30.67
N SER A 226 38.29 18.81 -30.19
CA SER A 226 38.23 20.21 -30.57
C SER A 226 39.53 20.98 -30.30
N ALA A 227 40.11 20.79 -29.09
CA ALA A 227 41.38 21.42 -28.70
C ALA A 227 42.55 20.91 -29.58
N GLN A 228 42.62 19.57 -29.82
CA GLN A 228 43.68 18.98 -30.65
C GLN A 228 43.57 19.39 -32.13
N ILE A 229 42.35 19.48 -32.69
CA ILE A 229 42.12 19.96 -34.05
C ILE A 229 42.58 21.42 -34.21
N ALA A 230 42.21 22.27 -33.20
CA ALA A 230 42.65 23.67 -33.20
C ALA A 230 44.16 23.80 -33.10
N ALA A 231 44.82 23.05 -32.23
CA ALA A 231 46.28 23.05 -32.09
C ALA A 231 47.00 22.50 -33.32
N GLY A 232 46.41 21.51 -34.01
CA GLY A 232 46.94 20.89 -35.23
C GLY A 232 46.68 21.67 -36.49
N GLY A 233 46.21 22.93 -36.44
CA GLY A 233 45.96 23.78 -37.59
C GLY A 233 44.67 23.45 -38.37
N GLY A 234 43.72 22.79 -37.70
CA GLY A 234 42.40 22.54 -38.29
C GLY A 234 41.61 23.80 -38.57
N THR A 235 40.68 23.72 -39.49
CA THR A 235 39.83 24.86 -39.87
C THR A 235 38.86 25.24 -38.76
N LEU A 236 38.45 26.50 -38.69
CA LEU A 236 37.45 26.97 -37.72
C LEU A 236 36.15 26.17 -37.84
N ARG A 237 35.79 25.73 -39.04
CA ARG A 237 34.60 24.89 -39.25
C ARG A 237 34.73 23.51 -38.64
N GLU A 238 35.88 22.87 -38.72
CA GLU A 238 36.14 21.58 -38.07
C GLU A 238 36.04 21.69 -36.54
N VAL A 239 36.60 22.76 -35.97
CA VAL A 239 36.51 23.07 -34.53
C VAL A 239 35.06 23.32 -34.12
N ASP A 240 34.30 24.10 -34.91
CA ASP A 240 32.90 24.42 -34.63
C ASP A 240 32.02 23.14 -34.63
N PHE A 241 32.13 22.28 -35.67
CA PHE A 241 31.40 21.03 -35.73
C PHE A 241 31.78 20.06 -34.60
N THR A 242 33.07 20.06 -34.18
CA THR A 242 33.50 19.23 -33.05
C THR A 242 32.88 19.71 -31.72
N ASN A 243 32.82 21.05 -31.53
CA ASN A 243 32.11 21.61 -30.36
C ASN A 243 30.60 21.33 -30.41
N GLN A 244 30.01 21.28 -31.61
CA GLN A 244 28.61 20.91 -31.78
C GLN A 244 28.36 19.47 -31.34
N LEU A 245 29.29 18.51 -31.49
CA LEU A 245 29.18 17.16 -30.95
C LEU A 245 29.03 17.19 -29.43
N ALA A 246 29.78 18.03 -28.70
CA ALA A 246 29.63 18.19 -27.27
C ALA A 246 28.23 18.67 -26.86
N VAL A 247 27.68 19.65 -27.58
CA VAL A 247 26.31 20.15 -27.33
C VAL A 247 25.28 19.08 -27.63
N LEU A 248 25.43 18.33 -28.72
CA LEU A 248 24.49 17.27 -29.09
C LEU A 248 24.48 16.12 -28.08
N SER A 249 25.64 15.72 -27.54
CA SER A 249 25.67 14.68 -26.51
C SER A 249 24.82 15.06 -25.30
N GLN A 250 24.91 16.31 -24.83
CA GLN A 250 24.11 16.82 -23.70
C GLN A 250 22.60 16.87 -24.03
N ARG A 251 22.25 17.29 -25.24
CA ARG A 251 20.85 17.36 -25.69
C ARG A 251 20.23 15.96 -25.79
N ILE A 252 20.97 15.00 -26.35
CA ILE A 252 20.54 13.60 -26.44
C ILE A 252 20.27 13.03 -25.05
N ALA A 253 21.22 13.19 -24.10
CA ALA A 253 21.04 12.73 -22.74
C ALA A 253 19.85 13.40 -22.05
N LYS A 254 19.69 14.73 -22.19
CA LYS A 254 18.54 15.46 -21.64
C LYS A 254 17.22 14.93 -22.22
N ASN A 255 17.12 14.77 -23.54
CA ASN A 255 15.90 14.31 -24.20
C ASN A 255 15.57 12.87 -23.83
N ALA A 256 16.58 11.98 -23.75
CA ALA A 256 16.40 10.60 -23.30
C ALA A 256 15.86 10.53 -21.86
N ASN A 257 16.47 11.29 -20.95
CA ASN A 257 15.99 11.37 -19.56
C ASN A 257 14.57 11.95 -19.48
N SER A 258 14.27 13.00 -20.23
CA SER A 258 12.93 13.61 -20.27
C SER A 258 11.87 12.61 -20.73
N LEU A 259 12.13 11.81 -21.78
CA LEU A 259 11.19 10.79 -22.27
C LEU A 259 10.88 9.71 -21.23
N VAL A 260 11.89 9.28 -20.48
CA VAL A 260 11.71 8.22 -19.49
C VAL A 260 11.10 8.75 -18.18
N SER A 261 11.53 9.93 -17.72
CA SER A 261 11.12 10.46 -16.39
C SER A 261 9.79 11.21 -16.41
N SER A 262 9.41 11.87 -17.53
CA SER A 262 8.15 12.62 -17.63
C SER A 262 6.93 11.71 -17.51
N ASP A 263 5.83 12.22 -16.97
CA ASP A 263 4.55 11.48 -16.89
C ASP A 263 3.89 11.30 -18.25
N GLU A 264 4.12 12.22 -19.15
CA GLU A 264 3.60 12.22 -20.51
C GLU A 264 4.75 12.19 -21.51
N ILE A 265 4.58 11.36 -22.52
CA ILE A 265 5.58 11.27 -23.59
C ILE A 265 5.24 12.34 -24.62
N ASP A 266 6.18 13.27 -24.79
CA ASP A 266 6.13 14.26 -25.84
C ASP A 266 6.73 13.67 -27.12
N PRO A 267 5.93 13.53 -28.20
CA PRO A 267 6.43 13.03 -29.48
C PRO A 267 7.54 13.91 -30.11
N GLU A 268 7.53 15.21 -29.79
CA GLU A 268 8.56 16.13 -30.27
C GLU A 268 9.91 15.81 -29.64
N VAL A 269 9.94 15.51 -28.34
CA VAL A 269 11.19 15.12 -27.65
C VAL A 269 11.75 13.82 -28.22
N ALA A 270 10.88 12.85 -28.58
CA ALA A 270 11.30 11.61 -29.22
C ALA A 270 11.88 11.86 -30.64
N PHE A 271 11.25 12.71 -31.39
CA PHE A 271 11.76 13.14 -32.72
C PHE A 271 13.12 13.83 -32.58
N LEU A 272 13.25 14.76 -31.64
CA LEU A 272 14.51 15.48 -31.40
C LEU A 272 15.63 14.53 -30.95
N LEU A 273 15.31 13.54 -30.11
CA LEU A 273 16.29 12.52 -29.72
C LEU A 273 16.86 11.77 -30.92
N GLY A 274 16.02 11.30 -31.83
CA GLY A 274 16.45 10.61 -33.04
C GLY A 274 17.21 11.51 -34.00
N LYS A 275 16.73 12.74 -34.19
CA LYS A 275 17.36 13.75 -35.03
C LYS A 275 18.77 14.13 -34.55
N ASP A 276 18.90 14.42 -33.25
CA ASP A 276 20.17 14.81 -32.65
C ASP A 276 21.21 13.68 -32.73
N ALA A 277 20.81 12.43 -32.50
CA ALA A 277 21.67 11.26 -32.63
C ALA A 277 22.11 11.06 -34.12
N GLY A 278 21.20 11.25 -35.07
CA GLY A 278 21.52 11.24 -36.51
C GLY A 278 22.51 12.34 -36.86
N THR A 279 22.26 13.55 -36.39
CA THR A 279 23.14 14.71 -36.65
C THR A 279 24.53 14.51 -36.05
N PHE A 280 24.61 13.97 -34.81
CA PHE A 280 25.89 13.64 -34.19
C PHE A 280 26.71 12.66 -35.06
N ARG A 281 26.09 11.58 -35.50
CA ARG A 281 26.72 10.60 -36.38
C ARG A 281 27.22 11.22 -37.71
N ASP A 282 26.39 12.05 -38.30
CA ASP A 282 26.70 12.64 -39.61
C ASP A 282 27.85 13.65 -39.52
N ILE A 283 27.88 14.48 -38.47
CA ILE A 283 28.99 15.38 -38.16
C ILE A 283 30.28 14.59 -37.92
N LEU A 284 30.20 13.56 -37.04
CA LEU A 284 31.38 12.76 -36.70
C LEU A 284 31.97 12.04 -37.91
N ASN A 285 31.12 11.48 -38.80
CA ASN A 285 31.54 10.89 -40.06
C ASN A 285 32.15 11.95 -41.00
N GLY A 286 31.55 13.15 -41.06
CA GLY A 286 32.09 14.26 -41.84
C GLY A 286 33.45 14.73 -41.37
N LEU A 287 33.69 14.80 -40.10
CA LEU A 287 34.99 15.13 -39.49
C LEU A 287 36.06 14.06 -39.78
N LEU A 288 35.68 12.77 -39.75
CA LEU A 288 36.62 11.67 -39.99
C LEU A 288 36.92 11.42 -41.49
N LYS A 289 35.90 11.51 -42.36
CA LYS A 289 35.97 11.05 -43.75
C LYS A 289 35.83 12.19 -44.78
N GLY A 290 35.44 13.36 -44.32
CA GLY A 290 34.99 14.47 -45.19
C GLY A 290 33.49 14.40 -45.47
N SER A 291 32.89 15.52 -45.80
CA SER A 291 31.47 15.62 -46.16
C SER A 291 31.25 16.84 -47.03
N GLU A 292 30.75 16.64 -48.24
CA GLU A 292 30.39 17.75 -49.14
C GLU A 292 29.23 18.58 -48.59
N THR A 293 28.24 17.90 -48.01
CA THR A 293 27.05 18.55 -47.39
C THR A 293 27.44 19.48 -46.25
N LEU A 294 28.38 19.05 -45.40
CA LEU A 294 28.90 19.84 -44.30
C LEU A 294 30.10 20.72 -44.72
N ARG A 295 30.56 20.59 -45.94
CA ARG A 295 31.77 21.25 -46.49
C ARG A 295 32.99 21.03 -45.59
N LEU A 296 33.21 19.77 -45.22
CA LEU A 296 34.36 19.32 -44.44
C LEU A 296 35.28 18.50 -45.31
N ALA A 297 36.57 18.78 -45.24
CA ALA A 297 37.59 18.02 -45.98
C ALA A 297 38.03 16.75 -45.22
N GLY A 298 37.66 16.66 -43.92
CA GLY A 298 38.14 15.66 -42.99
C GLY A 298 39.38 16.13 -42.24
N VAL A 299 39.36 15.89 -40.90
CA VAL A 299 40.41 16.31 -40.00
C VAL A 299 41.72 15.63 -40.32
N ARG A 300 42.80 16.45 -40.53
CA ARG A 300 44.14 16.00 -40.86
C ARG A 300 45.06 15.89 -39.61
N ALA A 301 44.77 16.64 -38.56
CA ALA A 301 45.50 16.58 -37.30
C ALA A 301 45.43 15.16 -36.75
N GLU A 302 46.57 14.48 -36.60
CA GLU A 302 46.63 13.04 -36.23
C GLU A 302 46.03 12.79 -34.88
N ASP A 303 46.38 13.58 -33.85
CA ASP A 303 45.83 13.47 -32.50
C ASP A 303 44.31 13.71 -32.45
N GLY A 304 43.83 14.75 -33.17
CA GLY A 304 42.41 15.05 -33.29
C GLY A 304 41.63 13.93 -33.96
N ARG A 305 42.20 13.31 -35.00
CA ARG A 305 41.62 12.19 -35.71
C ARG A 305 41.60 10.93 -34.88
N ALA A 306 42.64 10.66 -34.08
CA ALA A 306 42.68 9.53 -33.15
C ALA A 306 41.54 9.66 -32.07
N THR A 307 41.41 10.84 -31.46
CA THR A 307 40.35 11.11 -30.48
C THR A 307 38.94 11.03 -31.08
N LEU A 308 38.74 11.55 -32.33
CA LEU A 308 37.47 11.38 -33.04
C LEU A 308 37.15 9.93 -33.34
N THR A 309 38.13 9.09 -33.60
CA THR A 309 37.95 7.65 -33.83
C THR A 309 37.53 6.93 -32.52
N GLU A 310 38.12 7.33 -31.42
CA GLU A 310 37.70 6.85 -30.09
C GLU A 310 36.26 7.31 -29.76
N LEU A 311 35.96 8.58 -30.01
CA LEU A 311 34.61 9.14 -29.87
C LEU A 311 33.60 8.36 -30.73
N GLN A 312 33.97 7.97 -31.97
CA GLN A 312 33.10 7.15 -32.83
C GLN A 312 32.80 5.78 -32.19
N LYS A 313 33.83 5.14 -31.64
CA LYS A 313 33.68 3.84 -30.99
C LYS A 313 32.75 3.94 -29.78
N LYS A 314 32.91 4.99 -28.96
CA LYS A 314 32.04 5.20 -27.75
C LYS A 314 30.62 5.57 -28.15
N PHE A 315 30.48 6.39 -29.19
CA PHE A 315 29.17 6.80 -29.72
C PHE A 315 28.37 5.63 -30.29
N ALA A 316 28.97 4.56 -30.78
CA ALA A 316 28.25 3.38 -31.26
C ALA A 316 27.37 2.77 -30.14
N SER A 317 27.94 2.51 -28.97
CA SER A 317 27.19 2.00 -27.81
C SER A 317 26.12 3.01 -27.30
N TYR A 318 26.45 4.30 -27.38
CA TYR A 318 25.52 5.38 -27.01
C TYR A 318 24.32 5.42 -27.98
N GLN A 319 24.57 5.25 -29.28
CA GLN A 319 23.54 5.17 -30.32
C GLN A 319 22.64 3.94 -30.14
N ASP A 320 23.20 2.80 -29.71
CA ASP A 320 22.41 1.61 -29.36
C ASP A 320 21.45 1.91 -28.21
N GLY A 321 21.88 2.65 -27.19
CA GLY A 321 21.01 3.15 -26.13
C GLY A 321 19.86 4.03 -26.65
N VAL A 322 20.14 4.95 -27.56
CA VAL A 322 19.11 5.79 -28.21
C VAL A 322 18.12 4.93 -29.00
N ASN A 323 18.62 3.97 -29.78
CA ASN A 323 17.79 3.06 -30.56
C ASN A 323 16.90 2.20 -29.64
N ALA A 324 17.43 1.70 -28.51
CA ALA A 324 16.67 0.95 -27.53
C ALA A 324 15.48 1.76 -26.97
N ILE A 325 15.69 3.05 -26.70
CA ILE A 325 14.62 3.95 -26.26
C ILE A 325 13.58 4.13 -27.36
N LEU A 326 14.00 4.50 -28.56
CA LEU A 326 13.08 4.81 -29.66
C LEU A 326 12.26 3.61 -30.11
N GLN A 327 12.86 2.41 -30.17
CA GLN A 327 12.17 1.18 -30.54
C GLN A 327 11.13 0.73 -29.52
N ASN A 328 11.33 1.05 -28.25
CA ASN A 328 10.43 0.65 -27.17
C ASN A 328 9.44 1.77 -26.73
N MET A 329 9.38 2.89 -27.48
CA MET A 329 8.52 4.03 -27.16
C MET A 329 7.04 3.66 -27.02
N SER A 330 6.49 2.84 -27.91
CA SER A 330 5.09 2.42 -27.87
C SER A 330 4.78 1.63 -26.60
N ARG A 331 5.71 0.79 -26.17
CA ARG A 331 5.58 0.00 -24.92
C ARG A 331 5.66 0.90 -23.69
N LEU A 332 6.54 1.89 -23.71
CA LEU A 332 6.63 2.90 -22.66
C LEU A 332 5.33 3.71 -22.54
N VAL A 333 4.71 4.10 -23.66
CA VAL A 333 3.42 4.80 -23.67
C VAL A 333 2.33 3.95 -22.99
N ILE A 334 2.25 2.66 -23.34
CA ILE A 334 1.27 1.72 -22.76
C ILE A 334 1.50 1.61 -21.24
N ALA A 335 2.75 1.37 -20.82
CA ALA A 335 3.09 1.21 -19.42
C ALA A 335 2.84 2.49 -18.60
N LYS A 336 3.18 3.67 -19.13
CA LYS A 336 2.89 4.96 -18.47
C LYS A 336 1.39 5.23 -18.35
N ARG A 337 0.62 4.94 -19.38
CA ARG A 337 -0.86 5.03 -19.32
C ARG A 337 -1.44 4.08 -18.27
N ALA A 338 -0.92 2.87 -18.20
CA ALA A 338 -1.30 1.92 -17.17
C ALA A 338 -0.98 2.44 -15.77
N ALA A 339 0.20 3.00 -15.55
CA ALA A 339 0.61 3.55 -14.25
C ALA A 339 -0.20 4.78 -13.80
N ARG A 340 -0.79 5.55 -14.72
CA ARG A 340 -1.63 6.72 -14.38
C ARG A 340 -2.88 6.38 -13.57
N VAL A 341 -3.41 5.18 -13.70
CA VAL A 341 -4.58 4.73 -12.91
C VAL A 341 -4.27 4.82 -11.41
N TRP A 342 -3.02 4.59 -11.01
CA TRP A 342 -2.57 4.64 -9.63
C TRP A 342 -2.26 6.05 -9.11
N ARG A 343 -2.05 7.02 -10.01
CA ARG A 343 -1.70 8.40 -9.66
C ARG A 343 -2.89 9.32 -9.53
N ARG A 344 -4.05 8.95 -10.08
CA ARG A 344 -5.28 9.72 -9.83
C ARG A 344 -5.57 9.60 -8.34
N PRO A 345 -5.48 10.69 -7.56
CA PRO A 345 -5.79 10.62 -6.15
C PRO A 345 -7.23 10.17 -6.02
N ALA A 346 -7.52 9.44 -4.94
CA ALA A 346 -8.86 9.09 -4.50
C ALA A 346 -9.75 10.33 -4.21
N ALA A 347 -9.45 11.48 -4.80
CA ALA A 347 -10.20 12.73 -4.70
C ALA A 347 -11.62 12.60 -5.25
N THR A 348 -11.87 11.66 -6.15
CA THR A 348 -13.24 11.34 -6.57
C THR A 348 -13.95 10.39 -5.62
N CYS A 349 -13.24 9.67 -4.75
CA CYS A 349 -13.86 8.86 -3.70
C CYS A 349 -14.25 9.66 -2.45
N SER A 350 -13.65 10.83 -2.20
CA SER A 350 -13.96 11.60 -0.99
C SER A 350 -15.20 12.49 -1.12
N GLU A 351 -15.66 12.78 -2.33
CA GLU A 351 -16.89 13.56 -2.56
C GLU A 351 -18.16 12.69 -2.62
N GLU A 352 -18.03 11.42 -2.94
CA GLU A 352 -19.17 10.48 -2.99
C GLU A 352 -19.47 9.82 -1.63
N TRP A 353 -18.59 10.02 -0.61
CA TRP A 353 -18.76 9.49 0.76
C TRP A 353 -19.19 10.58 1.77
N ARG A 354 -19.65 11.77 1.31
CA ARG A 354 -20.36 12.76 2.14
C ARG A 354 -21.85 12.70 1.88
#